data_9fa496cec774fad524751eb1cddba73f
#
_entry.id   9fa496cec774fad524751eb1cddba73f
#
_cell.length_a   1.000
_cell.length_b   1.000
_cell.length_c   1.000
_cell.angle_alpha   90.00
_cell.angle_beta   90.00
_cell.angle_gamma   90.00
#
_symmetry.space_group_name_H-M   'P 1'
#
loop_
_entity.id
_entity.type
_entity.pdbx_description
1 polymer ?
#
loop_
_entity_poly.entity_id
_entity_poly.type
_entity_poly.pdbx_seq_one_letter_code
_entity_poly.pdbx_strand_id
1 'polypeptide(L)'
;MISIKRTFLTLCLALIAIAGFAQNEAAWKALEKPLNFYLVNDLGRNGYYDQKPIAELLGKMAEAVDIECVVAAGDVHHFEGVRSVDDPLWMTNYELIYSHPELMIPWYTIMGNHEYRGNTQAPIDYTRKSARWNMPDRYYTKVLENDGITIRLVMIDTPPLLDKYREDTEKYPDACKQDMNKQLAWIDSVLSTAKEDWVLVVGHHPIYADTEKEESERTRRKRKVNVLICRNG
;
A
#
# COMPACT_ATOMS: atom_id res chain seq x y z
N MET A 1 -28.15 -11.30 -45.06
CA MET A 1 -27.87 -12.47 -44.22
C MET A 1 -26.62 -12.32 -43.33
N ILE A 2 -25.67 -11.44 -43.64
CA ILE A 2 -24.43 -11.22 -42.86
C ILE A 2 -24.69 -10.41 -41.56
N SER A 3 -25.69 -9.55 -41.55
CA SER A 3 -26.01 -8.64 -40.42
C SER A 3 -26.50 -9.39 -39.17
N ILE A 4 -27.39 -10.33 -39.29
CA ILE A 4 -28.05 -11.03 -38.15
C ILE A 4 -27.03 -11.90 -37.38
N LYS A 5 -26.11 -12.59 -38.06
CA LYS A 5 -25.09 -13.41 -37.43
C LYS A 5 -24.07 -12.58 -36.65
N ARG A 6 -23.71 -11.39 -37.15
CA ARG A 6 -22.81 -10.47 -36.45
C ARG A 6 -23.46 -9.89 -35.20
N THR A 7 -24.70 -9.46 -35.31
CA THR A 7 -25.46 -8.92 -34.15
C THR A 7 -25.64 -9.98 -33.08
N PHE A 8 -25.98 -11.24 -33.47
CA PHE A 8 -26.12 -12.33 -32.51
C PHE A 8 -24.79 -12.67 -31.81
N LEU A 9 -23.70 -12.73 -32.54
CA LEU A 9 -22.35 -12.98 -31.96
C LEU A 9 -21.94 -11.85 -31.00
N THR A 10 -22.19 -10.60 -31.35
CA THR A 10 -21.89 -9.45 -30.48
C THR A 10 -22.74 -9.50 -29.20
N LEU A 11 -24.02 -9.86 -29.33
CA LEU A 11 -24.91 -10.00 -28.16
C LEU A 11 -24.46 -11.16 -27.24
N CYS A 12 -24.08 -12.29 -27.80
CA CYS A 12 -23.55 -13.43 -27.01
C CYS A 12 -22.23 -13.07 -26.29
N LEU A 13 -21.30 -12.38 -26.95
CA LEU A 13 -20.07 -11.92 -26.34
C LEU A 13 -20.31 -10.89 -25.21
N ALA A 14 -21.28 -9.99 -25.42
CA ALA A 14 -21.67 -9.03 -24.38
C ALA A 14 -22.30 -9.74 -23.17
N LEU A 15 -23.17 -10.73 -23.40
CA LEU A 15 -23.79 -11.51 -22.32
C LEU A 15 -22.76 -12.34 -21.53
N ILE A 16 -21.76 -12.92 -22.20
CA ILE A 16 -20.67 -13.65 -21.55
C ILE A 16 -19.82 -12.69 -20.71
N ALA A 17 -19.50 -11.51 -21.22
CA ALA A 17 -18.74 -10.49 -20.49
C ALA A 17 -19.51 -10.00 -19.25
N ILE A 18 -20.82 -9.74 -19.38
CA ILE A 18 -21.68 -9.34 -18.25
C ILE A 18 -21.77 -10.46 -17.20
N ALA A 19 -21.94 -11.72 -17.63
CA ALA A 19 -22.00 -12.86 -16.70
C ALA A 19 -20.67 -13.07 -15.96
N GLY A 20 -19.54 -12.90 -16.64
CA GLY A 20 -18.21 -12.98 -16.03
C GLY A 20 -17.96 -11.87 -15.01
N PHE A 21 -18.42 -10.65 -15.31
CA PHE A 21 -18.32 -9.52 -14.38
C PHE A 21 -19.19 -9.72 -13.14
N ALA A 22 -20.46 -10.12 -13.32
CA ALA A 22 -21.37 -10.42 -12.22
C ALA A 22 -20.87 -11.57 -11.32
N GLN A 23 -20.22 -12.58 -11.89
CA GLN A 23 -19.62 -13.68 -11.13
C GLN A 23 -18.43 -13.20 -10.28
N ASN A 24 -17.58 -12.33 -10.81
CA ASN A 24 -16.48 -11.73 -10.06
C ASN A 24 -16.99 -10.83 -8.94
N GLU A 25 -17.99 -9.99 -9.19
CA GLU A 25 -18.60 -9.11 -8.20
C GLU A 25 -19.19 -9.91 -7.02
N ALA A 26 -19.94 -10.98 -7.31
CA ALA A 26 -20.47 -11.86 -6.27
C ALA A 26 -19.36 -12.55 -5.45
N ALA A 27 -18.25 -12.94 -6.09
CA ALA A 27 -17.11 -13.52 -5.40
C ALA A 27 -16.42 -12.49 -4.50
N TRP A 28 -16.29 -11.24 -4.94
CA TRP A 28 -15.72 -10.17 -4.12
C TRP A 28 -16.63 -9.83 -2.94
N LYS A 29 -17.94 -9.69 -3.17
CA LYS A 29 -18.91 -9.44 -2.10
C LYS A 29 -18.90 -10.52 -1.03
N ALA A 30 -18.61 -11.76 -1.37
CA ALA A 30 -18.46 -12.85 -0.41
C ALA A 30 -17.23 -12.71 0.51
N LEU A 31 -16.26 -11.84 0.16
CA LEU A 31 -15.10 -11.53 0.98
C LEU A 31 -15.36 -10.40 1.99
N GLU A 32 -16.46 -9.67 1.83
CA GLU A 32 -16.78 -8.54 2.71
C GLU A 32 -16.86 -8.95 4.16
N LYS A 33 -16.24 -8.15 5.00
CA LYS A 33 -16.19 -8.26 6.47
C LYS A 33 -16.61 -6.92 7.08
N PRO A 34 -16.85 -6.87 8.40
CA PRO A 34 -17.13 -5.60 9.06
C PRO A 34 -16.07 -4.52 8.86
N LEU A 35 -14.80 -4.92 8.68
CA LEU A 35 -13.71 -4.00 8.41
C LEU A 35 -12.83 -4.57 7.30
N ASN A 36 -12.82 -3.90 6.15
CA ASN A 36 -12.00 -4.25 5.00
C ASN A 36 -11.06 -3.11 4.64
N PHE A 37 -9.84 -3.44 4.27
CA PHE A 37 -8.86 -2.48 3.77
C PHE A 37 -7.92 -3.13 2.76
N TYR A 38 -7.36 -2.34 1.87
CA TYR A 38 -6.28 -2.79 1.00
C TYR A 38 -4.93 -2.67 1.71
N LEU A 39 -4.10 -3.68 1.51
CA LEU A 39 -2.68 -3.63 1.87
C LEU A 39 -1.87 -3.76 0.59
N VAL A 40 -1.09 -2.73 0.29
CA VAL A 40 -0.34 -2.58 -0.97
C VAL A 40 1.06 -2.04 -0.72
N ASN A 41 2.02 -2.34 -1.60
CA ASN A 41 3.38 -1.82 -1.53
C ASN A 41 4.00 -1.73 -2.91
N ASP A 42 5.14 -1.04 -3.05
CA ASP A 42 5.88 -0.88 -4.31
C ASP A 42 5.02 -0.30 -5.44
N LEU A 43 4.15 0.64 -5.13
CA LEU A 43 3.06 1.12 -5.98
C LEU A 43 3.51 1.99 -7.14
N GLY A 44 4.57 2.76 -6.95
CA GLY A 44 4.97 3.81 -7.90
C GLY A 44 5.72 3.27 -9.11
N ARG A 45 5.17 3.50 -10.30
CA ARG A 45 5.82 3.14 -11.59
C ARG A 45 5.51 4.15 -12.69
N ASN A 46 5.07 5.38 -12.34
CA ASN A 46 4.66 6.42 -13.28
C ASN A 46 3.62 5.94 -14.32
N GLY A 47 2.74 5.03 -13.92
CA GLY A 47 1.72 4.45 -14.78
C GLY A 47 2.22 3.37 -15.74
N TYR A 48 3.50 2.98 -15.63
CA TYR A 48 4.07 1.88 -16.42
C TYR A 48 3.85 0.51 -15.75
N TYR A 49 4.15 -0.55 -16.49
CA TYR A 49 3.93 -1.94 -16.11
C TYR A 49 2.46 -2.17 -15.76
N ASP A 50 2.18 -2.93 -14.72
CA ASP A 50 0.83 -3.28 -14.30
C ASP A 50 0.20 -2.28 -13.32
N GLN A 51 0.81 -1.10 -13.09
CA GLN A 51 0.33 -0.14 -12.12
C GLN A 51 -1.11 0.32 -12.40
N LYS A 52 -1.41 0.74 -13.65
CA LYS A 52 -2.76 1.19 -14.04
C LYS A 52 -3.79 0.07 -14.00
N PRO A 53 -3.54 -1.12 -14.59
CA PRO A 53 -4.46 -2.25 -14.47
C PRO A 53 -4.76 -2.65 -13.02
N ILE A 54 -3.75 -2.63 -12.14
CA ILE A 54 -3.92 -2.92 -10.71
C ILE A 54 -4.77 -1.83 -10.05
N ALA A 55 -4.50 -0.56 -10.31
CA ALA A 55 -5.29 0.55 -9.75
C ALA A 55 -6.77 0.48 -10.18
N GLU A 56 -7.03 0.16 -11.45
CA GLU A 56 -8.39 -0.05 -11.95
C GLU A 56 -9.07 -1.26 -11.29
N LEU A 57 -8.34 -2.37 -11.10
CA LEU A 57 -8.86 -3.55 -10.41
C LEU A 57 -9.23 -3.24 -8.95
N LEU A 58 -8.36 -2.52 -8.23
CA LEU A 58 -8.65 -2.09 -6.86
C LEU A 58 -9.91 -1.24 -6.79
N GLY A 59 -10.09 -0.29 -7.72
CA GLY A 59 -11.31 0.53 -7.81
C GLY A 59 -12.56 -0.31 -8.06
N LYS A 60 -12.51 -1.23 -9.03
CA LYS A 60 -13.63 -2.13 -9.34
C LYS A 60 -13.99 -3.08 -8.20
N MET A 61 -12.99 -3.58 -7.46
CA MET A 61 -13.26 -4.40 -6.28
C MET A 61 -13.93 -3.59 -5.18
N ALA A 62 -13.54 -2.32 -5.00
CA ALA A 62 -14.15 -1.42 -4.03
C ALA A 62 -15.59 -1.01 -4.38
N GLU A 63 -16.04 -1.14 -5.64
CA GLU A 63 -17.47 -1.01 -6.00
C GLU A 63 -18.33 -2.14 -5.39
N ALA A 64 -17.73 -3.32 -5.16
CA ALA A 64 -18.44 -4.51 -4.68
C ALA A 64 -18.25 -4.75 -3.17
N VAL A 65 -17.14 -4.27 -2.60
CA VAL A 65 -16.76 -4.48 -1.20
C VAL A 65 -16.48 -3.11 -0.58
N ASP A 66 -17.09 -2.83 0.56
CA ASP A 66 -16.87 -1.59 1.30
C ASP A 66 -15.44 -1.59 1.87
N ILE A 67 -14.57 -0.72 1.33
CA ILE A 67 -13.16 -0.60 1.69
C ILE A 67 -12.95 0.68 2.51
N GLU A 68 -12.60 0.52 3.76
CA GLU A 68 -12.42 1.63 4.71
C GLU A 68 -11.20 2.51 4.39
N CYS A 69 -10.10 1.88 3.98
CA CYS A 69 -8.85 2.59 3.71
C CYS A 69 -7.88 1.76 2.87
N VAL A 70 -6.82 2.40 2.45
CA VAL A 70 -5.64 1.75 1.86
C VAL A 70 -4.46 1.89 2.82
N VAL A 71 -3.78 0.80 3.10
CA VAL A 71 -2.50 0.76 3.83
C VAL A 71 -1.40 0.57 2.80
N ALA A 72 -0.62 1.62 2.54
CA ALA A 72 0.46 1.61 1.57
C ALA A 72 1.83 1.45 2.26
N ALA A 73 2.42 0.28 2.12
CA ALA A 73 3.63 -0.12 2.82
C ALA A 73 4.94 0.33 2.13
N GLY A 74 4.99 1.57 1.64
CA GLY A 74 6.19 2.20 1.08
C GLY A 74 6.39 2.00 -0.42
N ASP A 75 7.41 2.68 -0.93
CA ASP A 75 7.77 2.72 -2.34
C ASP A 75 6.59 3.15 -3.25
N VAL A 76 5.88 4.19 -2.82
CA VAL A 76 4.82 4.83 -3.63
C VAL A 76 5.41 5.64 -4.78
N HIS A 77 6.70 6.02 -4.68
CA HIS A 77 7.40 6.80 -5.68
C HIS A 77 8.68 6.10 -6.14
N HIS A 78 8.65 5.49 -7.32
CA HIS A 78 9.83 4.97 -8.01
C HIS A 78 10.23 5.90 -9.19
N PHE A 79 11.53 6.00 -9.53
CA PHE A 79 12.67 5.26 -8.95
C PHE A 79 13.33 6.04 -7.81
N GLU A 80 13.18 7.33 -7.81
CA GLU A 80 13.57 8.25 -6.75
C GLU A 80 12.32 8.71 -5.99
N GLY A 81 12.50 9.12 -4.73
CA GLY A 81 11.43 9.76 -3.97
C GLY A 81 11.11 11.16 -4.52
N VAL A 82 10.03 11.75 -4.04
CA VAL A 82 9.64 13.12 -4.39
C VAL A 82 10.62 14.15 -3.84
N ARG A 83 10.74 15.29 -4.51
CA ARG A 83 11.61 16.40 -4.10
C ARG A 83 10.90 17.42 -3.22
N SER A 84 9.58 17.53 -3.38
CA SER A 84 8.73 18.46 -2.63
C SER A 84 7.28 18.02 -2.67
N VAL A 85 6.39 18.72 -1.96
CA VAL A 85 4.94 18.54 -2.05
C VAL A 85 4.35 18.93 -3.42
N ASP A 86 5.11 19.64 -4.23
CA ASP A 86 4.73 20.08 -5.58
C ASP A 86 5.39 19.25 -6.68
N ASP A 87 6.10 18.19 -6.33
CA ASP A 87 6.75 17.32 -7.32
C ASP A 87 5.69 16.66 -8.23
N PRO A 88 5.85 16.74 -9.56
CA PRO A 88 4.92 16.09 -10.50
C PRO A 88 4.75 14.56 -10.28
N LEU A 89 5.69 13.91 -9.63
CA LEU A 89 5.60 12.49 -9.29
C LEU A 89 4.37 12.16 -8.44
N TRP A 90 3.86 13.10 -7.63
CA TRP A 90 2.60 12.92 -6.92
C TRP A 90 1.45 12.61 -7.86
N MET A 91 1.39 13.33 -9.00
CA MET A 91 0.35 13.11 -9.99
C MET A 91 0.54 11.82 -10.76
N THR A 92 1.76 11.53 -11.21
CA THR A 92 2.04 10.42 -12.14
C THR A 92 2.23 9.06 -11.45
N ASN A 93 2.53 9.04 -10.16
CA ASN A 93 2.62 7.80 -9.37
C ASN A 93 1.40 7.53 -8.50
N TYR A 94 0.67 8.56 -8.09
CA TYR A 94 -0.37 8.40 -7.08
C TYR A 94 -1.72 8.99 -7.50
N GLU A 95 -1.87 10.33 -7.60
CA GLU A 95 -3.17 10.97 -7.70
C GLU A 95 -3.95 10.57 -8.97
N LEU A 96 -3.30 10.58 -10.15
CA LEU A 96 -3.93 10.24 -11.42
C LEU A 96 -4.01 8.72 -11.68
N ILE A 97 -3.21 7.95 -10.98
CA ILE A 97 -3.20 6.50 -11.14
C ILE A 97 -4.34 5.87 -10.33
N TYR A 98 -4.40 6.19 -9.04
CA TYR A 98 -5.42 5.66 -8.13
C TYR A 98 -6.61 6.61 -8.04
N SER A 99 -7.14 7.04 -9.20
CA SER A 99 -8.16 8.08 -9.33
C SER A 99 -9.59 7.55 -9.40
N HIS A 100 -9.81 6.25 -9.21
CA HIS A 100 -11.14 5.68 -9.13
C HIS A 100 -11.92 6.31 -7.97
N PRO A 101 -13.22 6.66 -8.12
CA PRO A 101 -14.02 7.27 -7.06
C PRO A 101 -13.96 6.51 -5.73
N GLU A 102 -14.06 5.18 -5.77
CA GLU A 102 -14.00 4.32 -4.58
C GLU A 102 -12.61 4.27 -3.91
N LEU A 103 -11.58 4.82 -4.54
CA LEU A 103 -10.24 4.97 -3.95
C LEU A 103 -10.01 6.36 -3.36
N MET A 104 -11.02 7.24 -3.33
CA MET A 104 -10.99 8.54 -2.65
C MET A 104 -11.19 8.42 -1.13
N ILE A 105 -10.73 7.32 -0.56
CA ILE A 105 -10.73 6.94 0.85
C ILE A 105 -9.37 7.27 1.49
N PRO A 106 -9.22 7.20 2.84
CA PRO A 106 -7.94 7.43 3.49
C PRO A 106 -6.86 6.43 3.07
N TRP A 107 -5.67 6.93 2.76
CA TRP A 107 -4.46 6.15 2.50
C TRP A 107 -3.48 6.36 3.64
N TYR A 108 -3.24 5.33 4.45
CA TYR A 108 -2.23 5.33 5.50
C TYR A 108 -0.93 4.80 4.94
N THR A 109 0.10 5.63 4.92
CA THR A 109 1.33 5.34 4.18
C THR A 109 2.56 5.37 5.07
N ILE A 110 3.59 4.62 4.68
CA ILE A 110 4.94 4.68 5.22
C ILE A 110 5.95 4.87 4.10
N MET A 111 7.17 5.21 4.46
CA MET A 111 8.26 5.30 3.49
C MET A 111 8.89 3.93 3.24
N GLY A 112 9.25 3.70 1.98
CA GLY A 112 10.19 2.67 1.58
C GLY A 112 11.57 3.24 1.28
N ASN A 113 12.45 2.44 0.73
CA ASN A 113 13.81 2.89 0.43
C ASN A 113 13.87 3.85 -0.77
N HIS A 114 12.88 3.85 -1.64
CA HIS A 114 12.83 4.80 -2.75
C HIS A 114 12.47 6.21 -2.29
N GLU A 115 11.59 6.39 -1.31
CA GLU A 115 11.32 7.69 -0.71
C GLU A 115 12.58 8.29 -0.05
N TYR A 116 13.46 7.45 0.51
CA TYR A 116 14.73 7.87 1.12
C TYR A 116 15.80 8.35 0.12
N ARG A 117 15.57 8.20 -1.17
CA ARG A 117 16.41 8.80 -2.24
C ARG A 117 15.98 10.21 -2.59
N GLY A 118 14.81 10.64 -2.12
CA GLY A 118 14.26 11.97 -2.31
C GLY A 118 14.25 12.81 -1.03
N ASN A 119 13.28 13.70 -0.95
CA ASN A 119 13.03 14.50 0.24
C ASN A 119 12.07 13.75 1.17
N THR A 120 12.56 13.14 2.22
CA THR A 120 11.78 12.34 3.16
C THR A 120 10.79 13.14 4.00
N GLN A 121 10.89 14.48 4.04
CA GLN A 121 9.90 15.34 4.68
C GLN A 121 8.67 15.58 3.79
N ALA A 122 8.86 15.54 2.47
CA ALA A 122 7.78 15.84 1.53
C ALA A 122 6.56 14.89 1.65
N PRO A 123 6.69 13.55 1.84
CA PRO A 123 5.57 12.66 2.10
C PRO A 123 4.77 13.02 3.37
N ILE A 124 5.44 13.47 4.42
CA ILE A 124 4.81 13.91 5.66
C ILE A 124 4.02 15.21 5.41
N ASP A 125 4.65 16.19 4.77
CA ASP A 125 4.03 17.47 4.47
C ASP A 125 2.87 17.36 3.47
N TYR A 126 2.90 16.37 2.59
CA TYR A 126 1.83 16.10 1.62
C TYR A 126 0.50 15.72 2.27
N THR A 127 0.50 15.24 3.51
CA THR A 127 -0.70 15.00 4.33
C THR A 127 -1.58 16.26 4.45
N ARG A 128 -0.98 17.45 4.38
CA ARG A 128 -1.73 18.71 4.41
C ARG A 128 -2.27 19.14 3.04
N LYS A 129 -1.79 18.50 1.98
CA LYS A 129 -2.12 18.86 0.59
C LYS A 129 -3.17 17.95 -0.02
N SER A 130 -3.08 16.65 0.23
CA SER A 130 -4.03 15.66 -0.28
C SER A 130 -4.97 15.20 0.83
N ALA A 131 -6.29 15.27 0.57
CA ALA A 131 -7.29 14.88 1.55
C ALA A 131 -7.27 13.39 1.91
N ARG A 132 -6.75 12.55 1.02
CA ARG A 132 -6.71 11.09 1.22
C ARG A 132 -5.34 10.57 1.67
N TRP A 133 -4.25 11.31 1.47
CA TRP A 133 -2.91 10.91 1.90
C TRP A 133 -2.72 11.17 3.40
N ASN A 134 -2.37 10.13 4.16
CA ASN A 134 -2.17 10.21 5.59
C ASN A 134 -0.82 9.61 5.98
N MET A 135 0.15 10.47 6.23
CA MET A 135 1.46 10.15 6.77
C MET A 135 1.87 11.26 7.74
N PRO A 136 1.33 11.25 8.98
CA PRO A 136 1.51 12.36 9.92
C PRO A 136 2.95 12.47 10.47
N ASP A 137 3.70 11.37 10.44
CA ASP A 137 5.08 11.27 10.88
C ASP A 137 5.77 10.10 10.16
N ARG A 138 7.07 9.91 10.37
CA ARG A 138 7.87 8.79 9.84
C ARG A 138 7.37 7.45 10.36
N TYR A 139 6.96 7.39 11.61
CA TYR A 139 6.31 6.24 12.23
C TYR A 139 5.20 6.72 13.15
N TYR A 140 4.09 6.01 13.14
CA TYR A 140 2.87 6.43 13.84
C TYR A 140 1.92 5.25 14.04
N THR A 141 0.85 5.46 14.80
CA THR A 141 -0.25 4.50 14.90
C THR A 141 -1.54 5.07 14.36
N LYS A 142 -2.40 4.17 13.87
CA LYS A 142 -3.79 4.47 13.53
C LYS A 142 -4.67 3.34 14.06
N VAL A 143 -5.74 3.66 14.74
CA VAL A 143 -6.79 2.69 15.07
C VAL A 143 -7.88 2.78 14.01
N LEU A 144 -8.22 1.63 13.45
CA LEU A 144 -9.41 1.42 12.62
C LEU A 144 -10.46 0.75 13.49
N GLU A 145 -11.70 1.17 13.37
CA GLU A 145 -12.83 0.62 14.15
C GLU A 145 -14.07 0.60 13.26
N ASN A 146 -14.70 -0.56 13.16
CA ASN A 146 -16.00 -0.75 12.54
C ASN A 146 -16.70 -1.96 13.15
N ASP A 147 -18.02 -1.85 13.39
CA ASP A 147 -18.88 -2.90 13.95
C ASP A 147 -18.31 -3.59 15.21
N GLY A 148 -17.63 -2.82 16.07
CA GLY A 148 -17.04 -3.32 17.30
C GLY A 148 -15.74 -4.12 17.13
N ILE A 149 -15.19 -4.19 15.91
CA ILE A 149 -13.87 -4.72 15.65
C ILE A 149 -12.85 -3.57 15.62
N THR A 150 -11.77 -3.74 16.37
CA THR A 150 -10.69 -2.74 16.46
C THR A 150 -9.37 -3.29 15.93
N ILE A 151 -8.70 -2.51 15.09
CA ILE A 151 -7.39 -2.83 14.54
C ILE A 151 -6.44 -1.67 14.78
N ARG A 152 -5.34 -1.90 15.49
CA ARG A 152 -4.24 -0.94 15.58
C ARG A 152 -3.25 -1.19 14.43
N LEU A 153 -3.08 -0.22 13.56
CA LEU A 153 -1.97 -0.15 12.63
C LEU A 153 -0.77 0.48 13.35
N VAL A 154 0.36 -0.21 13.38
CA VAL A 154 1.65 0.29 13.86
C VAL A 154 2.54 0.48 12.63
N MET A 155 2.59 1.71 12.15
CA MET A 155 3.26 2.10 10.92
C MET A 155 4.71 2.44 11.23
N ILE A 156 5.67 1.65 10.73
CA ILE A 156 7.09 1.78 11.08
C ILE A 156 7.95 2.20 9.89
N ASP A 157 9.00 2.97 10.18
CA ASP A 157 9.98 3.46 9.22
C ASP A 157 11.17 2.49 9.17
N THR A 158 11.18 1.58 8.20
CA THR A 158 12.17 0.49 8.17
C THR A 158 13.53 0.83 7.55
N PRO A 159 13.70 1.77 6.58
CA PRO A 159 15.01 2.07 6.04
C PRO A 159 16.08 2.45 7.09
N PRO A 160 15.78 3.31 8.10
CA PRO A 160 16.77 3.63 9.14
C PRO A 160 17.16 2.45 10.05
N LEU A 161 16.34 1.39 10.09
CA LEU A 161 16.63 0.20 10.91
C LEU A 161 17.62 -0.76 10.25
N LEU A 162 17.99 -0.53 8.99
CA LEU A 162 18.85 -1.40 8.19
C LEU A 162 20.17 -0.73 7.87
N ASP A 163 21.28 -1.36 8.26
CA ASP A 163 22.66 -0.83 8.10
C ASP A 163 22.96 -0.42 6.67
N LYS A 164 22.56 -1.22 5.69
CA LYS A 164 22.81 -0.95 4.27
C LYS A 164 22.26 0.39 3.77
N TYR A 165 21.22 0.95 4.43
CA TYR A 165 20.68 2.28 4.07
C TYR A 165 21.29 3.38 4.90
N ARG A 166 21.70 3.11 6.13
CA ARG A 166 22.39 4.08 7.00
C ARG A 166 23.82 4.32 6.58
N GLU A 167 24.48 3.31 6.02
CA GLU A 167 25.87 3.36 5.57
C GLU A 167 26.03 4.02 4.20
N ASP A 168 25.05 3.89 3.30
CA ASP A 168 25.03 4.51 1.97
C ASP A 168 24.43 5.92 2.05
N THR A 169 25.20 6.85 2.62
CA THR A 169 24.76 8.24 2.86
C THR A 169 24.67 9.08 1.59
N GLU A 170 25.28 8.65 0.50
CA GLU A 170 25.17 9.31 -0.81
C GLU A 170 23.77 9.08 -1.38
N LYS A 171 23.30 7.84 -1.33
CA LYS A 171 22.03 7.44 -1.91
C LYS A 171 20.84 7.62 -0.97
N TYR A 172 21.06 7.52 0.34
CA TYR A 172 20.04 7.59 1.39
C TYR A 172 20.43 8.58 2.49
N PRO A 173 20.58 9.88 2.16
CA PRO A 173 21.23 10.87 3.04
C PRO A 173 20.50 11.11 4.37
N ASP A 174 19.22 10.74 4.47
CA ASP A 174 18.42 10.92 5.68
C ASP A 174 18.31 9.68 6.55
N ALA A 175 18.70 8.50 6.07
CA ALA A 175 18.55 7.26 6.83
C ALA A 175 19.43 7.23 8.09
N CYS A 176 20.68 7.69 7.98
CA CYS A 176 21.62 7.76 9.13
C CYS A 176 21.28 8.86 10.14
N LYS A 177 20.44 9.83 9.77
CA LYS A 177 20.02 10.95 10.64
C LYS A 177 18.87 10.58 11.58
N GLN A 178 18.22 9.42 11.38
CA GLN A 178 17.08 8.99 12.18
C GLN A 178 17.56 8.29 13.45
N ASP A 179 16.85 8.55 14.55
CA ASP A 179 17.11 7.88 15.83
C ASP A 179 16.39 6.52 15.88
N MET A 180 17.14 5.49 15.52
CA MET A 180 16.67 4.11 15.53
C MET A 180 16.24 3.66 16.93
N ASN A 181 16.99 4.03 17.97
CA ASN A 181 16.67 3.60 19.34
C ASN A 181 15.36 4.23 19.84
N LYS A 182 15.12 5.49 19.49
CA LYS A 182 13.86 6.17 19.77
C LYS A 182 12.68 5.45 19.10
N GLN A 183 12.81 5.06 17.84
CA GLN A 183 11.75 4.32 17.13
C GLN A 183 11.53 2.94 17.76
N LEU A 184 12.59 2.18 18.09
CA LEU A 184 12.46 0.87 18.73
C LEU A 184 11.79 0.96 20.09
N ALA A 185 12.15 1.92 20.93
CA ALA A 185 11.52 2.16 22.21
C ALA A 185 10.04 2.56 22.05
N TRP A 186 9.71 3.34 21.03
CA TRP A 186 8.32 3.68 20.72
C TRP A 186 7.53 2.46 20.27
N ILE A 187 8.08 1.58 19.41
CA ILE A 187 7.45 0.33 18.99
C ILE A 187 7.12 -0.53 20.21
N ASP A 188 8.09 -0.74 21.10
CA ASP A 188 7.92 -1.52 22.32
C ASP A 188 6.81 -0.94 23.21
N SER A 189 6.81 0.39 23.42
CA SER A 189 5.76 1.08 24.19
C SER A 189 4.37 0.91 23.55
N VAL A 190 4.25 1.03 22.22
CA VAL A 190 2.97 0.89 21.53
C VAL A 190 2.46 -0.55 21.64
N LEU A 191 3.31 -1.54 21.37
CA LEU A 191 2.93 -2.95 21.41
C LEU A 191 2.54 -3.40 22.83
N SER A 192 3.27 -2.95 23.86
CA SER A 192 3.00 -3.32 25.25
C SER A 192 1.70 -2.69 25.80
N THR A 193 1.20 -1.63 25.19
CA THR A 193 -0.01 -0.91 25.63
C THR A 193 -1.23 -1.11 24.76
N ALA A 194 -1.08 -1.78 23.62
CA ALA A 194 -2.17 -2.03 22.69
C ALA A 194 -3.26 -2.93 23.31
N LYS A 195 -4.52 -2.56 23.07
CA LYS A 195 -5.70 -3.25 23.62
C LYS A 195 -6.71 -3.63 22.53
N GLU A 196 -6.41 -3.27 21.29
CA GLU A 196 -7.26 -3.54 20.14
C GLU A 196 -7.31 -5.05 19.87
N ASP A 197 -8.39 -5.52 19.24
CA ASP A 197 -8.55 -6.95 18.89
C ASP A 197 -7.41 -7.46 18.02
N TRP A 198 -6.89 -6.58 17.15
CA TRP A 198 -5.77 -6.88 16.25
C TRP A 198 -4.73 -5.77 16.29
N VAL A 199 -3.47 -6.18 16.24
CA VAL A 199 -2.33 -5.27 16.07
C VAL A 199 -1.57 -5.68 14.82
N LEU A 200 -1.49 -4.78 13.84
CA LEU A 200 -0.78 -4.98 12.59
C LEU A 200 0.44 -4.05 12.56
N VAL A 201 1.63 -4.63 12.59
CA VAL A 201 2.88 -3.89 12.37
C VAL A 201 3.16 -3.86 10.88
N VAL A 202 3.18 -2.66 10.32
CA VAL A 202 3.35 -2.41 8.87
C VAL A 202 4.72 -1.80 8.63
N GLY A 203 5.57 -2.51 7.90
CA GLY A 203 6.90 -2.06 7.48
C GLY A 203 7.12 -2.32 6.00
N HIS A 204 7.96 -1.51 5.34
CA HIS A 204 8.28 -1.70 3.93
C HIS A 204 9.15 -2.94 3.71
N HIS A 205 10.17 -3.14 4.54
CA HIS A 205 11.03 -4.31 4.44
C HIS A 205 10.48 -5.48 5.22
N PRO A 206 10.50 -6.70 4.66
CA PRO A 206 10.03 -7.88 5.36
C PRO A 206 10.92 -8.20 6.56
N ILE A 207 10.31 -8.57 7.69
CA ILE A 207 11.03 -9.05 8.87
C ILE A 207 11.53 -10.47 8.62
N TYR A 208 10.70 -11.29 7.96
CA TYR A 208 11.03 -12.63 7.56
C TYR A 208 10.93 -12.75 6.04
N ALA A 209 11.96 -13.26 5.42
CA ALA A 209 11.96 -13.61 4.01
C ALA A 209 12.63 -14.99 3.87
N ASP A 210 11.92 -15.94 3.29
CA ASP A 210 12.51 -17.20 2.85
C ASP A 210 13.24 -16.96 1.53
N THR A 211 14.50 -16.51 1.67
CA THR A 211 15.39 -16.28 0.54
C THR A 211 16.64 -17.11 0.74
N GLU A 212 16.75 -18.23 0.04
CA GLU A 212 18.01 -18.93 -0.08
C GLU A 212 18.99 -18.04 -0.88
N LYS A 213 20.15 -17.79 -0.30
CA LYS A 213 21.19 -16.92 -0.90
C LYS A 213 21.69 -17.39 -2.27
N GLU A 214 21.45 -18.63 -2.62
CA GLU A 214 21.94 -19.28 -3.84
C GLU A 214 20.90 -19.36 -4.97
N GLU A 215 19.66 -19.04 -4.71
CA GLU A 215 18.68 -19.01 -5.79
C GLU A 215 18.82 -17.72 -6.60
N SER A 216 19.13 -17.93 -7.88
CA SER A 216 19.22 -16.92 -8.92
C SER A 216 18.06 -15.90 -8.85
N GLU A 217 18.21 -14.74 -9.49
CA GLU A 217 17.20 -13.65 -9.55
C GLU A 217 15.75 -14.10 -9.83
N ARG A 218 15.52 -15.31 -10.36
CA ARG A 218 14.20 -15.92 -10.55
C ARG A 218 13.46 -16.23 -9.25
N THR A 219 14.16 -16.50 -8.17
CA THR A 219 13.58 -16.89 -6.87
C THR A 219 13.30 -15.70 -5.97
N ARG A 220 13.83 -14.51 -6.27
CA ARG A 220 13.49 -13.25 -5.59
C ARG A 220 11.99 -12.90 -5.61
N ARG A 221 11.17 -13.62 -6.39
CA ARG A 221 9.71 -13.47 -6.44
C ARG A 221 8.94 -14.19 -5.34
N LYS A 222 9.59 -14.94 -4.44
CA LYS A 222 8.89 -15.57 -3.31
C LYS A 222 8.63 -14.54 -2.22
N ARG A 223 7.39 -14.17 -2.16
CA ARG A 223 6.58 -13.44 -1.16
C ARG A 223 7.33 -12.84 0.02
N LYS A 224 7.56 -11.57 -0.06
CA LYS A 224 7.94 -10.73 1.07
C LYS A 224 6.68 -10.49 1.92
N VAL A 225 6.75 -10.79 3.21
CA VAL A 225 5.69 -10.41 4.15
C VAL A 225 6.07 -9.05 4.73
N ASN A 226 5.33 -8.03 4.35
CA ASN A 226 5.58 -6.66 4.79
C ASN A 226 4.74 -6.28 6.02
N VAL A 227 3.95 -7.23 6.53
CA VAL A 227 3.06 -7.02 7.68
C VAL A 227 3.17 -8.20 8.63
N LEU A 228 3.41 -7.90 9.89
CA LEU A 228 3.29 -8.85 10.99
C LEU A 228 1.94 -8.64 11.68
N ILE A 229 1.13 -9.70 11.74
CA ILE A 229 -0.18 -9.68 12.38
C ILE A 229 -0.05 -10.34 13.74
N CYS A 230 -0.41 -9.62 14.79
CA CYS A 230 -0.51 -10.15 16.14
C CYS A 230 -1.97 -10.06 16.60
N ARG A 231 -2.50 -11.14 17.14
CA ARG A 231 -3.80 -11.14 17.83
C ARG A 231 -3.56 -11.00 19.31
N ASN A 232 -4.21 -10.02 19.94
CA ASN A 232 -4.26 -9.95 21.40
C ASN A 232 -5.14 -11.11 21.89
N GLY A 233 -4.54 -12.06 22.65
CA GLY A 233 -5.23 -13.21 23.22
C GLY A 233 -5.93 -12.86 24.53
#